data_9cdc20e6afcba0ab7684bdf76f6b32ec
#
_entry.id   9cdc20e6afcba0ab7684bdf76f6b32ec
#
_cell.length_a   1.000
_cell.length_b   1.000
_cell.length_c   1.000
_cell.angle_alpha   90.00
_cell.angle_beta   90.00
_cell.angle_gamma   90.00
#
_symmetry.space_group_name_H-M   'P 1'
#
loop_
_entity.id
_entity.type
_entity.pdbx_description
1 polymer ?
#
loop_
_entity_poly.entity_id
_entity_poly.type
_entity_poly.pdbx_seq_one_letter_code
_entity_poly.pdbx_strand_id
1 'polypeptide(L)' 'MAATPKGPQKIRLDYNVDKDIYNLFVKQCSAKGYAPQIVIERLMKKYTETGQM' A
#
# COMPACT_ATOMS: atom_id res chain seq x y z
N MET A 1 -15.49 -23.95 2.00
CA MET A 1 -15.26 -23.52 1.90
C MET A 1 -14.80 -22.92 1.77
N ALA A 2 -14.74 -22.79 1.70
CA ALA A 2 -14.37 -22.28 1.61
C ALA A 2 -13.98 -21.55 1.56
N ALA A 3 -13.84 -21.42 1.50
CA ALA A 3 -13.47 -20.77 1.55
C ALA A 3 -13.00 -20.01 1.60
N THR A 4 -12.64 -19.98 1.58
CA THR A 4 -12.11 -19.12 1.81
C THR A 4 -11.73 -18.28 1.55
N PRO A 5 -11.95 -18.19 1.56
CA PRO A 5 -11.34 -17.17 1.22
C PRO A 5 -10.44 -16.67 1.57
N LYS A 6 -10.35 -16.92 1.58
CA LYS A 6 -9.44 -16.31 1.98
C LYS A 6 -9.20 -14.95 1.90
N GLY A 7 -8.77 -14.60 2.30
CA GLY A 7 -8.44 -13.23 2.27
C GLY A 7 -8.46 -12.64 0.87
N PRO A 8 -8.32 -11.29 0.75
CA PRO A 8 -8.27 -10.67 -0.57
C PRO A 8 -7.10 -11.18 -1.39
N GLN A 9 -7.32 -11.33 -2.67
CA GLN A 9 -6.26 -11.74 -3.56
C GLN A 9 -5.28 -10.60 -3.73
N LYS A 10 -4.00 -10.96 -3.80
CA LYS A 10 -2.93 -10.00 -3.97
C LYS A 10 -2.47 -10.00 -5.42
N ILE A 11 -2.14 -8.83 -5.93
CA ILE A 11 -1.52 -8.72 -7.25
C ILE A 11 -0.20 -7.99 -7.10
N ARG A 12 0.70 -8.27 -8.02
CA ARG A 12 1.98 -7.59 -8.04
C ARG A 12 1.85 -6.35 -8.92
N LEU A 13 2.25 -5.21 -8.39
CA LEU A 13 2.22 -3.97 -9.15
C LEU A 13 3.57 -3.77 -9.85
N ASP A 14 3.49 -3.16 -11.01
CA ASP A 14 4.67 -2.96 -11.85
C ASP A 14 4.74 -1.51 -12.29
N TYR A 15 4.83 -0.62 -11.31
CA TYR A 15 4.91 0.82 -11.56
C TYR A 15 6.29 1.32 -11.22
N ASN A 16 6.75 2.28 -12.01
CA ASN A 16 7.96 3.02 -11.68
C ASN A 16 7.58 4.23 -10.86
N VAL A 17 8.24 4.41 -9.73
CA VAL A 17 7.99 5.57 -8.89
C VAL A 17 9.30 6.29 -8.64
N ASP A 18 9.23 7.57 -8.29
CA ASP A 18 10.40 8.36 -8.01
C ASP A 18 11.16 7.74 -6.84
N LYS A 19 12.46 7.55 -7.04
CA LYS A 19 13.29 6.87 -6.07
C LYS A 19 13.37 7.62 -4.74
N ASP A 20 13.52 8.93 -4.82
CA ASP A 20 13.65 9.73 -3.60
C ASP A 20 12.35 9.74 -2.81
N ILE A 21 11.25 9.87 -3.50
CA ILE A 21 9.93 9.83 -2.87
C ILE A 21 9.72 8.49 -2.21
N TYR A 22 10.06 7.41 -2.90
CA TYR A 22 9.89 6.08 -2.34
C TYR A 22 10.74 5.88 -1.09
N ASN A 23 12.00 6.32 -1.15
CA ASN A 23 12.91 6.16 0.00
C ASN A 23 12.39 6.93 1.21
N LEU A 24 11.91 8.14 1.02
CA LEU A 24 11.35 8.93 2.11
C LEU A 24 10.09 8.28 2.66
N PHE A 25 9.28 7.71 1.76
CA PHE A 25 8.08 7.00 2.17
C PHE A 25 8.40 5.80 3.05
N VAL A 26 9.35 4.99 2.62
CA VAL A 26 9.75 3.81 3.39
C VAL A 26 10.33 4.21 4.74
N LYS A 27 11.14 5.26 4.76
CA LYS A 27 11.72 5.75 5.99
C LYS A 27 10.65 6.19 6.97
N GLN A 28 9.64 6.88 6.48
CA GLN A 28 8.53 7.32 7.32
C GLN A 28 7.73 6.15 7.86
N CYS A 29 7.46 5.17 7.02
CA CYS A 29 6.75 3.97 7.44
C CYS A 29 7.53 3.24 8.53
N SER A 30 8.83 3.12 8.35
CA SER A 30 9.68 2.44 9.32
C SER A 30 9.69 3.18 10.66
N ALA A 31 9.73 4.51 10.60
CA ALA A 31 9.73 5.32 11.82
C ALA A 31 8.45 5.13 12.63
N LYS A 32 7.35 4.84 11.95
CA LYS A 32 6.07 4.64 12.61
C LYS A 32 5.75 3.17 12.85
N GLY A 33 6.62 2.28 12.41
CA GLY A 33 6.41 0.85 12.63
C GLY A 33 5.43 0.21 11.69
N TYR A 34 5.19 0.81 10.52
CA TYR A 34 4.28 0.26 9.53
C TYR A 34 5.05 -0.41 8.40
N ALA A 35 4.50 -1.52 7.89
CA ALA A 35 5.02 -2.11 6.67
C ALA A 35 4.60 -1.22 5.49
N PRO A 36 5.53 -0.88 4.58
CA PRO A 36 5.18 -0.03 3.45
C PRO A 36 4.01 -0.56 2.62
N GLN A 37 3.93 -1.86 2.44
CA GLN A 37 2.85 -2.45 1.66
C GLN A 37 1.48 -2.14 2.28
N ILE A 38 1.39 -2.20 3.59
CA ILE A 38 0.14 -1.92 4.29
C ILE A 38 -0.27 -0.48 4.10
N VAL A 39 0.70 0.43 4.21
CA VAL A 39 0.41 1.86 4.03
C VAL A 39 -0.04 2.14 2.62
N ILE A 40 0.60 1.52 1.64
CA ILE A 40 0.23 1.68 0.23
C ILE A 40 -1.22 1.24 0.02
N GLU A 41 -1.59 0.08 0.54
CA GLU A 41 -2.96 -0.42 0.39
C GLU A 41 -3.97 0.54 1.03
N ARG A 42 -3.64 1.08 2.18
CA ARG A 42 -4.53 2.02 2.86
C ARG A 42 -4.70 3.31 2.07
N LEU A 43 -3.62 3.81 1.49
CA LEU A 43 -3.68 5.02 0.68
C LEU A 43 -4.50 4.79 -0.57
N MET A 44 -4.35 3.63 -1.19
CA MET A 44 -5.15 3.29 -2.35
C MET A 44 -6.63 3.25 -2.01
N LYS A 45 -6.96 2.62 -0.90
CA LYS A 45 -8.34 2.53 -0.47
C LYS A 45 -8.91 3.90 -0.18
N LYS A 46 -8.15 4.72 0.53
CA LYS A 46 -8.61 6.06 0.88
C LYS A 46 -8.86 6.89 -0.37
N TYR A 47 -7.94 6.84 -1.33
CA TYR A 47 -8.10 7.58 -2.56
C TYR A 47 -9.33 7.12 -3.33
N THR A 48 -9.56 5.81 -3.36
CA THR A 48 -10.72 5.24 -4.04
C THR A 48 -12.01 5.73 -3.42
N GLU A 49 -12.05 5.83 -2.09
CA GLU A 49 -13.25 6.22 -1.38
C GLU A 49 -13.52 7.72 -1.45
N THR A 50 -12.47 8.53 -1.42
CA THR A 50 -12.62 9.98 -1.34
C THR A 50 -12.33 10.68 -2.66
N GLY A 51 -11.52 10.07 -3.52
CA GLY A 51 -11.09 10.70 -4.75
C GLY A 51 -10.14 11.87 -4.54
N GLN A 52 -9.54 11.98 -3.37
CA GLN A 52 -8.64 13.08 -3.04
C GLN A 52 -7.30 12.55 -2.57
N MET A 53 -6.27 13.30 -2.91
CA MET A 53 -4.91 12.95 -2.48
C MET A 53 -4.45 13.79 -1.31
#